data_01db69fb0a3f19d6f4b6b5d06cc84c14
#
_entry.id   01db69fb0a3f19d6f4b6b5d06cc84c14
#
_cell.length_a   1.000
_cell.length_b   1.000
_cell.length_c   1.000
_cell.angle_alpha   90.00
_cell.angle_beta   90.00
_cell.angle_gamma   90.00
#
_symmetry.space_group_name_H-M   'P 1'
#
loop_
_entity.id
_entity.type
_entity.pdbx_description
1 polymer ?
#
loop_
_entity_poly.entity_id
_entity_poly.type
_entity_poly.pdbx_seq_one_letter_code
_entity_poly.pdbx_strand_id
1 'polypeptide(L)'
;MLEVLQVETTNRCNARCIFCAHNQIETHGTMSDRLYTRILTDAAKLDPLPHTFIPMLTGEPFLDPQIVDRIWEARAALPTSEIHLYTNGSKLTEEIIRRLSEVADFRLNISANGASVETRRRLTGLGDYDYVARMVDCVDAHRIPHTVSLVQHPSITVEEEDEFNRKWGQVTSSSSCRTPYVFQHLNFAGLTCQGEGNNFTRCIHATSHMTVLYDGRVNLCCMDPLGRKIFGDLNEQTVAEVWHSETRQRYIALHEQGRGTECEVCRDCNIFSI
;
A
#
# COMPACT_ATOMS: atom_id res chain seq x y z
N MET A 1 -0.02 -1.94 -20.06
CA MET A 1 -1.23 -2.55 -19.45
C MET A 1 -1.31 -2.06 -18.01
N LEU A 2 -2.52 -1.82 -17.48
CA LEU A 2 -2.72 -1.49 -16.06
C LEU A 2 -2.73 -2.78 -15.24
N GLU A 3 -1.67 -3.03 -14.48
CA GLU A 3 -1.53 -4.24 -13.66
C GLU A 3 -2.05 -4.05 -12.24
N VAL A 4 -1.83 -2.85 -11.67
CA VAL A 4 -2.21 -2.55 -10.30
C VAL A 4 -3.03 -1.26 -10.25
N LEU A 5 -4.24 -1.36 -9.71
CA LEU A 5 -5.06 -0.21 -9.35
C LEU A 5 -5.02 -0.01 -7.83
N GLN A 6 -4.41 1.07 -7.38
CA GLN A 6 -4.30 1.43 -5.97
C GLN A 6 -5.16 2.65 -5.68
N VAL A 7 -6.10 2.52 -4.74
CA VAL A 7 -7.09 3.56 -4.42
C VAL A 7 -7.04 3.88 -2.94
N GLU A 8 -6.63 5.09 -2.61
CA GLU A 8 -6.57 5.55 -1.21
C GLU A 8 -7.98 5.83 -0.69
N THR A 9 -8.54 4.90 0.09
CA THR A 9 -9.87 5.10 0.69
C THR A 9 -9.84 6.14 1.81
N THR A 10 -8.72 6.24 2.52
CA THR A 10 -8.45 7.29 3.51
C THR A 10 -6.94 7.54 3.61
N ASN A 11 -6.54 8.80 3.80
CA ASN A 11 -5.16 9.14 4.16
C ASN A 11 -5.01 9.46 5.66
N ARG A 12 -6.02 9.18 6.48
CA ARG A 12 -5.93 9.28 7.94
C ARG A 12 -5.10 8.12 8.48
N CYS A 13 -4.19 8.40 9.42
CA CYS A 13 -3.39 7.37 10.07
C CYS A 13 -3.27 7.66 11.57
N ASN A 14 -3.31 6.62 12.39
CA ASN A 14 -3.10 6.71 13.85
C ASN A 14 -1.63 6.50 14.25
N ALA A 15 -0.76 6.09 13.31
CA ALA A 15 0.67 5.97 13.54
C ALA A 15 1.44 7.26 13.19
N ARG A 16 2.68 7.34 13.66
CA ARG A 16 3.64 8.42 13.35
C ARG A 16 5.00 7.79 13.03
N CYS A 17 4.98 6.92 11.99
CA CYS A 17 6.17 6.18 11.61
C CYS A 17 7.29 7.11 11.19
N ILE A 18 8.50 6.91 11.76
CA ILE A 18 9.67 7.77 11.50
C ILE A 18 10.18 7.69 10.06
N PHE A 19 9.77 6.65 9.32
CA PHE A 19 10.16 6.37 7.94
C PHE A 19 9.05 6.69 6.91
N CYS A 20 7.91 7.25 7.33
CA CYS A 20 6.76 7.44 6.45
C CYS A 20 6.59 8.92 6.07
N ALA A 21 6.29 9.18 4.79
CA ALA A 21 5.98 10.50 4.28
C ALA A 21 4.63 11.06 4.77
N HIS A 22 3.80 10.24 5.44
CA HIS A 22 2.50 10.65 5.97
C HIS A 22 2.57 11.92 6.85
N ASN A 23 3.68 12.12 7.58
CA ASN A 23 3.86 13.30 8.43
C ASN A 23 3.94 14.63 7.65
N GLN A 24 4.08 14.58 6.32
CA GLN A 24 4.13 15.75 5.43
C GLN A 24 2.77 16.02 4.76
N ILE A 25 1.76 15.18 4.99
CA ILE A 25 0.41 15.37 4.45
C ILE A 25 -0.32 16.39 5.33
N GLU A 26 -0.71 17.50 4.72
CA GLU A 26 -1.39 18.60 5.44
C GLU A 26 -2.90 18.38 5.54
N THR A 27 -3.51 17.79 4.51
CA THR A 27 -4.95 17.61 4.43
C THR A 27 -5.33 16.15 4.54
N HIS A 28 -6.19 15.84 5.51
CA HIS A 28 -6.65 14.47 5.76
C HIS A 28 -8.13 14.29 5.45
N GLY A 29 -8.46 13.20 4.76
CA GLY A 29 -9.83 12.88 4.39
C GLY A 29 -10.08 11.39 4.21
N THR A 30 -11.31 11.09 3.85
CA THR A 30 -11.78 9.75 3.46
C THR A 30 -12.54 9.91 2.16
N MET A 31 -12.31 9.00 1.22
CA MET A 31 -12.98 9.01 -0.09
C MET A 31 -14.49 8.84 0.09
N SER A 32 -15.26 9.60 -0.67
CA SER A 32 -16.72 9.44 -0.67
C SER A 32 -17.12 8.11 -1.33
N ASP A 33 -18.25 7.52 -0.87
CA ASP A 33 -18.76 6.27 -1.44
C ASP A 33 -19.07 6.43 -2.93
N ARG A 34 -19.65 7.58 -3.31
CA ARG A 34 -19.95 7.89 -4.71
C ARG A 34 -18.70 7.82 -5.60
N LEU A 35 -17.57 8.38 -5.13
CA LEU A 35 -16.32 8.35 -5.90
C LEU A 35 -15.75 6.94 -5.94
N TYR A 36 -15.76 6.22 -4.83
CA TYR A 36 -15.27 4.85 -4.76
C TYR A 36 -16.03 3.91 -5.70
N THR A 37 -17.37 3.89 -5.62
CA THR A 37 -18.22 3.11 -6.51
C THR A 37 -18.04 3.50 -7.98
N ARG A 38 -17.88 4.80 -8.28
CA ARG A 38 -17.57 5.27 -9.64
C ARG A 38 -16.25 4.67 -10.15
N ILE A 39 -15.17 4.74 -9.35
CA ILE A 39 -13.87 4.18 -9.72
C ILE A 39 -13.98 2.69 -10.02
N LEU A 40 -14.64 1.92 -9.16
CA LEU A 40 -14.84 0.48 -9.38
C LEU A 40 -15.69 0.18 -10.63
N THR A 41 -16.76 0.95 -10.84
CA THR A 41 -17.61 0.81 -12.03
C THR A 41 -16.83 1.07 -13.33
N ASP A 42 -15.91 2.02 -13.31
CA ASP A 42 -15.06 2.30 -14.47
C ASP A 42 -13.96 1.27 -14.63
N ALA A 43 -13.34 0.83 -13.52
CA ALA A 43 -12.31 -0.21 -13.55
C ALA A 43 -12.86 -1.55 -14.05
N ALA A 44 -14.11 -1.89 -13.73
CA ALA A 44 -14.78 -3.10 -14.19
C ALA A 44 -15.01 -3.15 -15.71
N LYS A 45 -14.85 -2.03 -16.42
CA LYS A 45 -14.95 -1.97 -17.90
C LYS A 45 -13.61 -2.20 -18.59
N LEU A 46 -12.51 -2.29 -17.83
CA LEU A 46 -11.18 -2.56 -18.40
C LEU A 46 -11.06 -4.00 -18.88
N ASP A 47 -10.36 -4.19 -19.99
CA ASP A 47 -10.02 -5.52 -20.52
C ASP A 47 -8.54 -5.53 -20.94
N PRO A 48 -7.70 -6.29 -20.23
CA PRO A 48 -8.01 -7.07 -19.02
C PRO A 48 -8.24 -6.19 -17.79
N LEU A 49 -8.89 -6.76 -16.76
CA LEU A 49 -8.98 -6.15 -15.45
C LEU A 49 -7.57 -6.01 -14.82
N PRO A 50 -7.36 -5.05 -13.90
CA PRO A 50 -6.13 -5.00 -13.12
C PRO A 50 -5.90 -6.32 -12.40
N HIS A 51 -4.67 -6.84 -12.46
CA HIS A 51 -4.31 -8.06 -11.73
C HIS A 51 -4.47 -7.89 -10.22
N THR A 52 -4.08 -6.72 -9.71
CA THR A 52 -4.13 -6.43 -8.27
C THR A 52 -4.91 -5.14 -8.00
N PHE A 53 -5.77 -5.18 -7.00
CA PHE A 53 -6.46 -4.03 -6.44
C PHE A 53 -5.98 -3.77 -5.00
N ILE A 54 -5.63 -2.51 -4.68
CA ILE A 54 -5.11 -2.13 -3.36
C ILE A 54 -5.94 -0.95 -2.81
N PRO A 55 -6.90 -1.18 -1.88
CA PRO A 55 -7.76 -0.11 -1.37
C PRO A 55 -7.12 0.72 -0.26
N MET A 56 -5.86 1.12 -0.42
CA MET A 56 -5.14 2.01 0.50
C MET A 56 -3.87 2.59 -0.15
N LEU A 57 -3.31 3.66 0.43
CA LEU A 57 -2.01 4.23 0.04
C LEU A 57 -1.21 4.63 1.29
N THR A 58 -1.47 5.78 1.89
CA THR A 58 -0.68 6.35 2.99
C THR A 58 -1.34 6.26 4.36
N GLY A 59 -2.65 6.13 4.40
CA GLY A 59 -3.44 6.04 5.63
C GLY A 59 -3.41 4.66 6.30
N GLU A 60 -4.03 4.58 7.47
CA GLU A 60 -4.43 3.31 8.05
C GLU A 60 -5.85 2.97 7.54
N PRO A 61 -6.03 1.93 6.73
CA PRO A 61 -7.31 1.66 6.06
C PRO A 61 -8.46 1.43 7.04
N PHE A 62 -8.20 0.85 8.22
CA PHE A 62 -9.24 0.63 9.23
C PHE A 62 -9.65 1.90 10.01
N LEU A 63 -9.16 3.07 9.63
CA LEU A 63 -9.74 4.37 10.01
C LEU A 63 -10.83 4.84 9.03
N ASP A 64 -10.99 4.16 7.89
CA ASP A 64 -12.20 4.24 7.09
C ASP A 64 -13.21 3.22 7.63
N PRO A 65 -14.34 3.65 8.23
CA PRO A 65 -15.30 2.73 8.83
C PRO A 65 -15.97 1.80 7.80
N GLN A 66 -15.87 2.11 6.53
CA GLN A 66 -16.47 1.34 5.43
C GLN A 66 -15.48 0.41 4.73
N ILE A 67 -14.21 0.34 5.16
CA ILE A 67 -13.17 -0.37 4.40
C ILE A 67 -13.53 -1.83 4.11
N VAL A 68 -14.15 -2.54 5.05
CA VAL A 68 -14.54 -3.94 4.85
C VAL A 68 -15.64 -4.05 3.79
N ASP A 69 -16.65 -3.18 3.81
CA ASP A 69 -17.71 -3.13 2.80
C ASP A 69 -17.16 -2.74 1.43
N ARG A 70 -16.22 -1.80 1.37
CA ARG A 70 -15.49 -1.42 0.15
C ARG A 70 -14.68 -2.56 -0.45
N ILE A 71 -14.07 -3.41 0.39
CA ILE A 71 -13.37 -4.62 -0.08
C ILE A 71 -14.36 -5.59 -0.72
N TRP A 72 -15.55 -5.77 -0.14
CA TRP A 72 -16.60 -6.61 -0.73
C TRP A 72 -17.12 -6.04 -2.05
N GLU A 73 -17.33 -4.73 -2.13
CA GLU A 73 -17.70 -4.04 -3.36
C GLU A 73 -16.63 -4.22 -4.45
N ALA A 74 -15.35 -4.08 -4.08
CA ALA A 74 -14.24 -4.31 -4.99
C ALA A 74 -14.19 -5.77 -5.48
N ARG A 75 -14.40 -6.75 -4.59
CA ARG A 75 -14.46 -8.18 -4.98
C ARG A 75 -15.57 -8.44 -6.00
N ALA A 76 -16.73 -7.81 -5.81
CA ALA A 76 -17.85 -7.97 -6.75
C ALA A 76 -17.57 -7.31 -8.11
N ALA A 77 -16.94 -6.13 -8.12
CA ALA A 77 -16.64 -5.38 -9.34
C ALA A 77 -15.44 -5.93 -10.14
N LEU A 78 -14.44 -6.49 -9.43
CA LEU A 78 -13.18 -6.98 -10.00
C LEU A 78 -12.96 -8.46 -9.66
N PRO A 79 -13.75 -9.37 -10.27
CA PRO A 79 -13.83 -10.78 -9.85
C PRO A 79 -12.55 -11.59 -10.07
N THR A 80 -11.63 -11.14 -10.90
CA THR A 80 -10.36 -11.84 -11.18
C THR A 80 -9.13 -11.17 -10.57
N SER A 81 -9.30 -10.01 -9.93
CA SER A 81 -8.18 -9.29 -9.30
C SER A 81 -7.85 -9.87 -7.94
N GLU A 82 -6.58 -9.96 -7.57
CA GLU A 82 -6.19 -10.14 -6.17
C GLU A 82 -6.43 -8.83 -5.40
N ILE A 83 -6.97 -8.91 -4.17
CA ILE A 83 -7.15 -7.73 -3.31
C ILE A 83 -6.10 -7.76 -2.21
N HIS A 84 -5.23 -6.75 -2.19
CA HIS A 84 -4.18 -6.63 -1.19
C HIS A 84 -4.47 -5.45 -0.26
N LEU A 85 -4.50 -5.68 1.05
CA LEU A 85 -4.66 -4.63 2.04
C LEU A 85 -3.43 -4.56 2.95
N TYR A 86 -2.91 -3.35 3.18
CA TYR A 86 -1.80 -3.10 4.10
C TYR A 86 -2.32 -2.35 5.32
N THR A 87 -1.94 -2.78 6.53
CA THR A 87 -2.38 -2.18 7.78
C THR A 87 -1.28 -2.20 8.84
N ASN A 88 -1.29 -1.26 9.77
CA ASN A 88 -0.44 -1.33 10.95
C ASN A 88 -0.99 -2.30 12.02
N GLY A 89 -2.17 -2.87 11.81
CA GLY A 89 -2.79 -3.87 12.65
C GLY A 89 -3.47 -3.35 13.92
N SER A 90 -3.28 -2.09 14.28
CA SER A 90 -3.76 -1.53 15.56
C SER A 90 -5.29 -1.38 15.64
N LYS A 91 -5.98 -1.47 14.50
CA LYS A 91 -7.44 -1.37 14.40
C LYS A 91 -8.12 -2.66 13.95
N LEU A 92 -7.36 -3.72 13.72
CA LEU A 92 -7.93 -5.04 13.49
C LEU A 92 -8.75 -5.49 14.70
N THR A 93 -9.84 -6.19 14.44
CA THR A 93 -10.65 -6.88 15.46
C THR A 93 -10.99 -8.27 14.95
N GLU A 94 -11.36 -9.19 15.84
CA GLU A 94 -11.77 -10.54 15.45
C GLU A 94 -12.95 -10.51 14.46
N GLU A 95 -13.90 -9.59 14.64
CA GLU A 95 -15.04 -9.44 13.71
C GLU A 95 -14.59 -8.98 12.34
N ILE A 96 -13.67 -8.00 12.25
CA ILE A 96 -13.09 -7.57 10.97
C ILE A 96 -12.37 -8.75 10.29
N ILE A 97 -11.54 -9.48 11.03
CA ILE A 97 -10.78 -10.63 10.52
C ILE A 97 -11.73 -11.71 10.00
N ARG A 98 -12.78 -12.03 10.76
CA ARG A 98 -13.81 -12.99 10.34
C ARG A 98 -14.46 -12.58 9.01
N ARG A 99 -14.88 -11.31 8.86
CA ARG A 99 -15.48 -10.82 7.62
C ARG A 99 -14.51 -10.83 6.44
N LEU A 100 -13.23 -10.51 6.68
CA LEU A 100 -12.20 -10.54 5.63
C LEU A 100 -11.84 -11.96 5.21
N SER A 101 -11.94 -12.95 6.11
CA SER A 101 -11.64 -14.36 5.78
C SER A 101 -12.64 -14.98 4.78
N GLU A 102 -13.79 -14.36 4.59
CA GLU A 102 -14.80 -14.78 3.62
C GLU A 102 -14.58 -14.19 2.22
N VAL A 103 -13.63 -13.23 2.06
CA VAL A 103 -13.32 -12.58 0.78
C VAL A 103 -12.35 -13.46 -0.03
N ALA A 104 -12.78 -13.87 -1.22
CA ALA A 104 -11.91 -14.64 -2.12
C ALA A 104 -10.74 -13.81 -2.65
N ASP A 105 -9.59 -14.46 -2.89
CA ASP A 105 -8.36 -13.84 -3.42
C ASP A 105 -7.95 -12.58 -2.67
N PHE A 106 -8.12 -12.59 -1.35
CA PHE A 106 -7.74 -11.52 -0.44
C PHE A 106 -6.42 -11.84 0.28
N ARG A 107 -5.55 -10.85 0.38
CA ARG A 107 -4.29 -10.92 1.09
C ARG A 107 -4.11 -9.74 2.04
N LEU A 108 -3.71 -10.01 3.27
CA LEU A 108 -3.45 -9.01 4.29
C LEU A 108 -1.94 -8.81 4.48
N ASN A 109 -1.49 -7.55 4.53
CA ASN A 109 -0.10 -7.21 4.85
C ASN A 109 -0.10 -6.42 6.17
N ILE A 110 0.47 -7.00 7.23
CA ILE A 110 0.47 -6.42 8.57
C ILE A 110 1.85 -5.82 8.85
N SER A 111 1.95 -4.50 8.90
CA SER A 111 3.16 -3.76 9.21
C SER A 111 3.38 -3.75 10.73
N ALA A 112 3.85 -4.88 11.28
CA ALA A 112 4.13 -5.00 12.71
C ALA A 112 5.30 -4.10 13.14
N ASN A 113 6.28 -3.94 12.26
CA ASN A 113 7.44 -3.07 12.47
C ASN A 113 8.13 -3.30 13.83
N GLY A 114 8.40 -4.57 14.13
CA GLY A 114 9.12 -4.99 15.32
C GLY A 114 8.65 -6.33 15.88
N ALA A 115 9.42 -6.85 16.81
CA ALA A 115 9.13 -8.04 17.61
C ALA A 115 8.93 -7.71 19.11
N SER A 116 8.98 -6.42 19.48
CA SER A 116 8.79 -5.94 20.84
C SER A 116 7.98 -4.65 20.87
N VAL A 117 7.41 -4.34 22.04
CA VAL A 117 6.72 -3.07 22.29
C VAL A 117 7.64 -1.86 22.09
N GLU A 118 8.91 -1.99 22.45
CA GLU A 118 9.90 -0.91 22.36
C GLU A 118 10.24 -0.59 20.91
N THR A 119 10.59 -1.61 20.12
CA THR A 119 10.93 -1.44 18.71
C THR A 119 9.74 -0.87 17.92
N ARG A 120 8.55 -1.44 18.13
CA ARG A 120 7.34 -0.95 17.48
C ARG A 120 7.04 0.51 17.85
N ARG A 121 7.12 0.87 19.14
CA ARG A 121 6.90 2.25 19.59
C ARG A 121 7.91 3.22 18.99
N ARG A 122 9.18 2.85 18.95
CA ARG A 122 10.25 3.68 18.38
C ARG A 122 10.00 3.95 16.90
N LEU A 123 9.61 2.93 16.14
CA LEU A 123 9.44 3.04 14.69
C LEU A 123 8.11 3.68 14.28
N THR A 124 7.03 3.40 14.99
CA THR A 124 5.67 3.75 14.55
C THR A 124 4.93 4.73 15.45
N GLY A 125 5.45 4.99 16.65
CA GLY A 125 4.76 5.75 17.70
C GLY A 125 3.66 4.95 18.43
N LEU A 126 3.42 3.67 18.06
CA LEU A 126 2.37 2.82 18.62
C LEU A 126 2.95 1.86 19.66
N GLY A 127 2.31 1.77 20.83
CA GLY A 127 2.73 0.89 21.94
C GLY A 127 1.90 -0.39 22.05
N ASP A 128 1.28 -0.82 20.98
CA ASP A 128 0.25 -1.88 20.94
C ASP A 128 0.75 -3.21 20.36
N TYR A 129 2.04 -3.50 20.48
CA TYR A 129 2.66 -4.71 19.93
C TYR A 129 1.93 -5.98 20.33
N ASP A 130 1.64 -6.17 21.64
CA ASP A 130 0.99 -7.39 22.13
C ASP A 130 -0.43 -7.56 21.56
N TYR A 131 -1.12 -6.44 21.34
CA TYR A 131 -2.42 -6.46 20.67
C TYR A 131 -2.29 -6.92 19.22
N VAL A 132 -1.36 -6.33 18.47
CA VAL A 132 -1.12 -6.69 17.06
C VAL A 132 -0.67 -8.15 16.96
N ALA A 133 0.16 -8.63 17.87
CA ALA A 133 0.56 -10.03 17.90
C ALA A 133 -0.64 -10.97 18.03
N ARG A 134 -1.57 -10.69 18.95
CA ARG A 134 -2.81 -11.48 19.08
C ARG A 134 -3.68 -11.41 17.83
N MET A 135 -3.74 -10.25 17.16
CA MET A 135 -4.51 -10.13 15.91
C MET A 135 -3.86 -10.92 14.78
N VAL A 136 -2.53 -10.98 14.70
CA VAL A 136 -1.83 -11.86 13.75
C VAL A 136 -2.16 -13.33 14.00
N ASP A 137 -2.16 -13.77 15.27
CA ASP A 137 -2.55 -15.15 15.60
C ASP A 137 -4.03 -15.42 15.23
N CYS A 138 -4.91 -14.43 15.36
CA CYS A 138 -6.28 -14.52 14.90
C CYS A 138 -6.40 -14.62 13.38
N VAL A 139 -5.59 -13.85 12.63
CA VAL A 139 -5.52 -13.91 11.16
C VAL A 139 -5.05 -15.29 10.69
N ASP A 140 -4.03 -15.88 11.38
CA ASP A 140 -3.59 -17.27 11.15
C ASP A 140 -4.73 -18.28 11.35
N ALA A 141 -5.46 -18.15 12.46
CA ALA A 141 -6.56 -19.05 12.79
C ALA A 141 -7.69 -19.02 11.74
N HIS A 142 -7.92 -17.88 11.12
CA HIS A 142 -8.86 -17.70 10.01
C HIS A 142 -8.30 -18.02 8.63
N ARG A 143 -7.02 -18.43 8.54
CA ARG A 143 -6.34 -18.84 7.31
C ARG A 143 -6.32 -17.79 6.21
N ILE A 144 -6.31 -16.51 6.58
CA ILE A 144 -6.12 -15.43 5.60
C ILE A 144 -4.65 -15.44 5.16
N PRO A 145 -4.34 -15.52 3.85
CA PRO A 145 -2.98 -15.33 3.37
C PRO A 145 -2.45 -13.96 3.78
N HIS A 146 -1.31 -13.92 4.49
CA HIS A 146 -0.79 -12.65 4.98
C HIS A 146 0.72 -12.59 5.10
N THR A 147 1.24 -11.37 5.09
CA THR A 147 2.63 -11.08 5.47
C THR A 147 2.65 -10.29 6.77
N VAL A 148 3.70 -10.49 7.56
CA VAL A 148 4.04 -9.61 8.68
C VAL A 148 5.34 -8.93 8.33
N SER A 149 5.36 -7.59 8.32
CA SER A 149 6.49 -6.84 7.77
C SER A 149 7.19 -5.94 8.77
N LEU A 150 8.49 -5.74 8.50
CA LEU A 150 9.40 -4.80 9.16
C LEU A 150 10.07 -3.94 8.09
N VAL A 151 10.11 -2.62 8.30
CA VAL A 151 10.92 -1.70 7.50
C VAL A 151 12.35 -1.73 8.02
N GLN A 152 13.33 -2.00 7.14
CA GLN A 152 14.76 -1.99 7.45
C GLN A 152 15.26 -0.55 7.58
N HIS A 153 14.83 0.13 8.65
CA HIS A 153 15.28 1.47 8.96
C HIS A 153 16.68 1.44 9.59
N PRO A 154 17.56 2.44 9.36
CA PRO A 154 18.92 2.47 9.93
C PRO A 154 19.00 2.38 11.46
N SER A 155 17.92 2.66 12.19
CA SER A 155 17.83 2.49 13.63
C SER A 155 17.54 1.07 14.10
N ILE A 156 17.29 0.13 13.19
CA ILE A 156 17.09 -1.29 13.50
C ILE A 156 18.43 -1.97 13.61
N THR A 157 18.65 -2.69 14.71
CA THR A 157 19.87 -3.50 14.89
C THR A 157 19.67 -4.87 14.24
N VAL A 158 20.79 -5.57 14.03
CA VAL A 158 20.77 -6.96 13.49
C VAL A 158 20.00 -7.88 14.44
N GLU A 159 20.17 -7.69 15.76
CA GLU A 159 19.50 -8.49 16.78
C GLU A 159 17.98 -8.29 16.75
N GLU A 160 17.51 -7.06 16.52
CA GLU A 160 16.08 -6.76 16.39
C GLU A 160 15.47 -7.35 15.12
N GLU A 161 16.23 -7.36 14.01
CA GLU A 161 15.83 -8.02 12.77
C GLU A 161 15.79 -9.55 12.95
N ASP A 162 16.78 -10.13 13.60
CA ASP A 162 16.81 -11.57 13.93
C ASP A 162 15.66 -11.95 14.87
N GLU A 163 15.34 -11.12 15.85
CA GLU A 163 14.19 -11.33 16.74
C GLU A 163 12.88 -11.27 15.96
N PHE A 164 12.74 -10.31 15.04
CA PHE A 164 11.59 -10.20 14.16
C PHE A 164 11.41 -11.47 13.32
N ASN A 165 12.47 -11.92 12.66
CA ASN A 165 12.45 -13.13 11.83
C ASN A 165 12.14 -14.38 12.65
N ARG A 166 12.69 -14.49 13.87
CA ARG A 166 12.41 -15.60 14.78
C ARG A 166 10.95 -15.59 15.24
N LYS A 167 10.42 -14.44 15.63
CA LYS A 167 9.03 -14.31 16.11
C LYS A 167 8.02 -14.61 15.03
N TRP A 168 8.17 -14.00 13.87
CA TRP A 168 7.16 -14.04 12.80
C TRP A 168 7.41 -15.15 11.77
N GLY A 169 8.63 -15.69 11.69
CA GLY A 169 8.99 -16.81 10.83
C GLY A 169 8.60 -18.18 11.38
N GLN A 170 8.23 -18.29 12.66
CA GLN A 170 7.75 -19.55 13.24
C GLN A 170 6.32 -19.81 12.78
N VAL A 171 6.18 -20.77 11.86
CA VAL A 171 4.87 -21.28 11.43
C VAL A 171 4.38 -22.26 12.47
N THR A 172 3.33 -21.91 13.18
CA THR A 172 2.78 -22.73 14.29
C THR A 172 1.87 -23.87 13.81
N SER A 173 1.55 -23.95 12.52
CA SER A 173 0.77 -25.03 11.93
C SER A 173 1.14 -25.28 10.47
N SER A 174 0.79 -26.46 9.92
CA SER A 174 1.10 -26.90 8.56
C SER A 174 0.40 -26.12 7.43
N SER A 175 -0.28 -25.03 7.73
CA SER A 175 -0.86 -24.12 6.76
C SER A 175 -0.07 -22.81 6.75
N SER A 176 0.86 -22.69 5.83
CA SER A 176 1.73 -21.52 5.63
C SER A 176 0.94 -20.31 5.07
N CYS A 177 0.04 -19.73 5.85
CA CYS A 177 -0.64 -18.50 5.46
C CYS A 177 0.17 -17.25 5.78
N ARG A 178 1.18 -17.34 6.65
CA ARG A 178 2.01 -16.22 7.12
C ARG A 178 3.41 -16.27 6.52
N THR A 179 3.89 -15.10 6.07
CA THR A 179 5.27 -14.91 5.61
C THR A 179 5.87 -13.68 6.30
N PRO A 180 7.00 -13.79 7.03
CA PRO A 180 7.72 -12.63 7.49
C PRO A 180 8.39 -11.94 6.30
N TYR A 181 8.43 -10.62 6.30
CA TYR A 181 9.03 -9.84 5.24
C TYR A 181 9.76 -8.61 5.78
N VAL A 182 11.06 -8.56 5.60
CA VAL A 182 11.87 -7.37 5.87
C VAL A 182 12.11 -6.66 4.54
N PHE A 183 11.72 -5.39 4.45
CA PHE A 183 11.87 -4.64 3.22
C PHE A 183 12.67 -3.36 3.42
N GLN A 184 13.35 -2.95 2.36
CA GLN A 184 14.18 -1.76 2.35
C GLN A 184 13.39 -0.51 2.75
N HIS A 185 14.06 0.38 3.49
CA HIS A 185 13.53 1.71 3.77
C HIS A 185 13.39 2.52 2.47
N LEU A 186 12.16 2.87 2.14
CA LEU A 186 11.83 3.66 0.96
C LEU A 186 11.85 5.15 1.30
N ASN A 187 12.46 5.96 0.43
CA ASN A 187 12.59 7.40 0.65
C ASN A 187 11.41 8.24 0.15
N PHE A 188 10.35 7.61 -0.37
CA PHE A 188 9.18 8.29 -0.94
C PHE A 188 9.60 9.41 -1.91
N ALA A 189 10.43 9.04 -2.87
CA ALA A 189 10.97 9.96 -3.87
C ALA A 189 11.62 11.22 -3.24
N GLY A 190 12.47 10.99 -2.24
CA GLY A 190 13.24 12.02 -1.54
C GLY A 190 12.52 12.70 -0.37
N LEU A 191 11.28 12.31 -0.03
CA LEU A 191 10.51 12.97 1.03
C LEU A 191 10.97 12.61 2.46
N THR A 192 11.44 11.38 2.71
CA THR A 192 11.76 10.92 4.09
C THR A 192 13.23 10.84 4.40
N CYS A 193 14.09 10.65 3.44
CA CYS A 193 15.54 10.70 3.60
C CYS A 193 16.19 11.05 2.26
N GLN A 194 17.35 11.71 2.33
CA GLN A 194 18.21 11.88 1.19
C GLN A 194 18.92 10.54 0.94
N GLY A 195 18.58 9.87 -0.15
CA GLY A 195 19.29 8.69 -0.64
C GLY A 195 19.99 9.04 -1.93
N GLU A 196 21.00 8.26 -2.29
CA GLU A 196 21.49 8.31 -3.66
C GLU A 196 20.31 7.93 -4.56
N GLY A 197 19.89 8.86 -5.41
CA GLY A 197 18.86 8.63 -6.41
C GLY A 197 19.22 7.40 -7.22
N ASN A 198 18.26 6.60 -7.57
CA ASN A 198 18.52 5.38 -8.29
C ASN A 198 18.89 5.66 -9.75
N ASN A 199 19.88 4.91 -10.24
CA ASN A 199 20.18 4.83 -11.68
C ASN A 199 19.14 3.97 -12.40
N PHE A 200 17.84 4.22 -12.17
CA PHE A 200 16.80 3.47 -12.84
C PHE A 200 16.80 3.65 -14.33
N THR A 201 16.68 2.55 -14.99
CA THR A 201 16.27 2.53 -16.38
C THR A 201 14.75 2.40 -16.52
N ARG A 202 14.09 1.61 -15.68
CA ARG A 202 12.64 1.34 -15.77
C ARG A 202 12.04 1.16 -14.38
N CYS A 203 10.84 1.69 -14.15
CA CYS A 203 10.12 1.55 -12.90
C CYS A 203 8.71 0.97 -13.12
N ILE A 204 8.42 -0.19 -12.58
CA ILE A 204 7.13 -0.87 -12.70
C ILE A 204 5.98 -0.02 -12.11
N HIS A 205 6.23 0.69 -11.00
CA HIS A 205 5.21 1.56 -10.40
C HIS A 205 4.81 2.72 -11.29
N ALA A 206 5.73 3.23 -12.12
CA ALA A 206 5.41 4.28 -13.07
C ALA A 206 4.73 3.73 -14.34
N THR A 207 5.06 2.49 -14.75
CA THR A 207 4.66 1.95 -16.05
C THR A 207 3.41 1.09 -16.02
N SER A 208 3.10 0.43 -14.88
CA SER A 208 1.99 -0.52 -14.78
C SER A 208 1.02 -0.28 -13.62
N HIS A 209 1.28 0.69 -12.74
CA HIS A 209 0.38 1.02 -11.63
C HIS A 209 -0.35 2.33 -11.87
N MET A 210 -1.61 2.40 -11.44
CA MET A 210 -2.35 3.65 -11.26
C MET A 210 -2.64 3.84 -9.78
N THR A 211 -2.31 5.01 -9.26
CA THR A 211 -2.54 5.36 -7.86
C THR A 211 -3.51 6.54 -7.79
N VAL A 212 -4.56 6.40 -7.00
CA VAL A 212 -5.63 7.38 -6.82
C VAL A 212 -5.64 7.84 -5.38
N LEU A 213 -5.54 9.14 -5.16
CA LEU A 213 -5.65 9.77 -3.85
C LEU A 213 -7.11 9.77 -3.37
N TYR A 214 -7.33 9.93 -2.06
CA TYR A 214 -8.67 9.89 -1.45
C TYR A 214 -9.65 10.93 -2.03
N ASP A 215 -9.14 12.00 -2.63
CA ASP A 215 -9.91 13.08 -3.24
C ASP A 215 -10.21 12.86 -4.75
N GLY A 216 -9.70 11.77 -5.33
CA GLY A 216 -9.92 11.39 -6.73
C GLY A 216 -8.80 11.77 -7.68
N ARG A 217 -7.82 12.56 -7.26
CA ARG A 217 -6.67 12.89 -8.10
C ARG A 217 -5.81 11.66 -8.34
N VAL A 218 -5.38 11.47 -9.58
CA VAL A 218 -4.48 10.38 -9.97
C VAL A 218 -3.05 10.90 -9.95
N ASN A 219 -2.25 10.41 -9.00
CA ASN A 219 -0.85 10.80 -8.87
C ASN A 219 0.09 9.86 -9.65
N LEU A 220 1.39 10.16 -9.63
CA LEU A 220 2.40 9.41 -10.38
C LEU A 220 2.46 7.94 -9.96
N CYS A 221 2.62 7.67 -8.66
CA CYS A 221 2.72 6.32 -8.08
C CYS A 221 2.66 6.39 -6.54
N CYS A 222 2.74 5.23 -5.88
CA CYS A 222 2.73 5.12 -4.43
C CYS A 222 3.90 5.84 -3.72
N MET A 223 4.98 6.16 -4.42
CA MET A 223 6.12 6.93 -3.88
C MET A 223 5.93 8.44 -3.97
N ASP A 224 4.81 8.90 -4.53
CA ASP A 224 4.40 10.31 -4.59
C ASP A 224 3.12 10.59 -3.78
N PRO A 225 3.12 10.32 -2.46
CA PRO A 225 1.89 10.39 -1.65
C PRO A 225 1.34 11.82 -1.49
N LEU A 226 2.15 12.83 -1.79
CA LEU A 226 1.73 14.24 -1.76
C LEU A 226 1.07 14.67 -3.07
N GLY A 227 1.12 13.83 -4.12
CA GLY A 227 0.58 14.17 -5.43
C GLY A 227 1.33 15.33 -6.10
N ARG A 228 2.66 15.35 -6.00
CA ARG A 228 3.51 16.36 -6.68
C ARG A 228 3.36 16.30 -8.20
N LYS A 229 3.05 15.11 -8.73
CA LYS A 229 2.69 14.91 -10.13
C LYS A 229 1.30 14.29 -10.26
N ILE A 230 0.38 15.04 -10.84
CA ILE A 230 -1.01 14.61 -11.10
C ILE A 230 -1.18 14.38 -12.61
N PHE A 231 -1.87 13.30 -12.97
CA PHE A 231 -2.21 12.93 -14.34
C PHE A 231 -3.66 13.14 -14.71
N GLY A 232 -4.55 13.24 -13.73
CA GLY A 232 -5.98 13.44 -13.94
C GLY A 232 -6.77 13.42 -12.64
N ASP A 233 -8.09 13.50 -12.77
CA ASP A 233 -9.04 13.50 -11.65
C ASP A 233 -10.24 12.59 -11.99
N LEU A 234 -10.44 11.54 -11.19
CA LEU A 234 -11.52 10.57 -11.40
C LEU A 234 -12.90 11.09 -10.93
N ASN A 235 -12.96 12.31 -10.40
CA ASN A 235 -14.25 13.00 -10.27
C ASN A 235 -14.82 13.43 -11.63
N GLU A 236 -13.96 13.67 -12.62
CA GLU A 236 -14.32 14.18 -13.94
C GLU A 236 -14.05 13.15 -15.05
N GLN A 237 -12.96 12.41 -14.97
CA GLN A 237 -12.46 11.47 -15.96
C GLN A 237 -12.71 10.01 -15.56
N THR A 238 -12.71 9.10 -16.51
CA THR A 238 -12.70 7.66 -16.27
C THR A 238 -11.28 7.13 -16.02
N VAL A 239 -11.17 5.95 -15.43
CA VAL A 239 -9.90 5.24 -15.23
C VAL A 239 -9.16 5.07 -16.57
N ALA A 240 -9.88 4.67 -17.64
CA ALA A 240 -9.30 4.48 -18.97
C ALA A 240 -8.79 5.79 -19.59
N GLU A 241 -9.55 6.90 -19.48
CA GLU A 241 -9.14 8.19 -20.01
C GLU A 241 -7.85 8.69 -19.35
N VAL A 242 -7.73 8.58 -18.03
CA VAL A 242 -6.49 8.99 -17.34
C VAL A 242 -5.36 8.04 -17.66
N TRP A 243 -5.59 6.72 -17.71
CA TRP A 243 -4.57 5.74 -18.04
C TRP A 243 -3.97 5.96 -19.42
N HIS A 244 -4.81 6.26 -20.42
CA HIS A 244 -4.40 6.49 -21.81
C HIS A 244 -4.11 7.95 -22.15
N SER A 245 -4.15 8.86 -21.16
CA SER A 245 -3.85 10.28 -21.41
C SER A 245 -2.44 10.46 -21.96
N GLU A 246 -2.27 11.42 -22.87
CA GLU A 246 -0.97 11.73 -23.50
C GLU A 246 0.11 11.99 -22.45
N THR A 247 -0.21 12.75 -21.41
CA THR A 247 0.71 13.06 -20.31
C THR A 247 1.19 11.79 -19.62
N ARG A 248 0.28 10.87 -19.29
CA ARG A 248 0.62 9.60 -18.63
C ARG A 248 1.48 8.73 -19.56
N GLN A 249 1.09 8.57 -20.81
CA GLN A 249 1.80 7.74 -21.78
C GLN A 249 3.21 8.27 -22.04
N ARG A 250 3.39 9.60 -22.04
CA ARG A 250 4.73 10.21 -22.13
C ARG A 250 5.63 9.81 -20.96
N TYR A 251 5.10 9.77 -19.72
CA TYR A 251 5.86 9.32 -18.55
C TYR A 251 6.21 7.84 -18.60
N ILE A 252 5.28 7.00 -19.04
CA ILE A 252 5.53 5.56 -19.26
C ILE A 252 6.67 5.39 -20.27
N ALA A 253 6.61 6.08 -21.40
CA ALA A 253 7.62 6.00 -22.46
C ALA A 253 9.01 6.45 -21.97
N LEU A 254 9.12 7.48 -21.13
CA LEU A 254 10.40 7.88 -20.53
C LEU A 254 11.00 6.75 -19.69
N HIS A 255 10.19 6.08 -18.87
CA HIS A 255 10.65 4.94 -18.08
C HIS A 255 11.04 3.74 -18.95
N GLU A 256 10.27 3.44 -20.00
CA GLU A 256 10.58 2.34 -20.93
C GLU A 256 11.87 2.58 -21.73
N GLN A 257 12.21 3.85 -21.97
CA GLN A 257 13.45 4.26 -22.64
C GLN A 257 14.66 4.37 -21.68
N GLY A 258 14.49 4.02 -20.40
CA GLY A 258 15.57 4.17 -19.41
C GLY A 258 15.82 5.63 -18.98
N ARG A 259 14.90 6.53 -19.21
CA ARG A 259 14.99 7.97 -18.96
C ARG A 259 14.11 8.42 -17.79
N GLY A 260 13.77 7.50 -16.87
CA GLY A 260 12.88 7.78 -15.74
C GLY A 260 13.39 8.91 -14.83
N THR A 261 14.71 9.11 -14.71
CA THR A 261 15.33 10.19 -13.92
C THR A 261 15.07 11.59 -14.49
N GLU A 262 14.60 11.71 -15.73
CA GLU A 262 14.15 12.99 -16.29
C GLU A 262 12.78 13.42 -15.72
N CYS A 263 12.05 12.49 -15.10
CA CYS A 263 10.84 12.79 -14.35
C CYS A 263 11.25 13.39 -13.00
N GLU A 264 10.85 14.63 -12.71
CA GLU A 264 11.27 15.38 -11.53
C GLU A 264 11.08 14.60 -10.22
N VAL A 265 9.90 13.99 -10.03
CA VAL A 265 9.58 13.19 -8.83
C VAL A 265 10.42 11.91 -8.74
N CYS A 266 10.80 11.31 -9.87
CA CYS A 266 11.52 10.03 -9.88
C CYS A 266 13.03 10.18 -9.65
N ARG A 267 13.59 11.39 -9.87
CA ARG A 267 15.04 11.65 -9.79
C ARG A 267 15.63 11.22 -8.45
N ASP A 268 14.94 11.52 -7.37
CA ASP A 268 15.41 11.28 -6.00
C ASP A 268 14.83 10.00 -5.36
N CYS A 269 14.11 9.20 -6.14
CA CYS A 269 13.46 8.00 -5.67
C CYS A 269 14.46 6.83 -5.53
N ASN A 270 14.35 6.08 -4.42
CA ASN A 270 15.19 4.90 -4.16
C ASN A 270 14.47 3.56 -4.34
N ILE A 271 13.26 3.54 -4.94
CA ILE A 271 12.57 2.29 -5.22
C ILE A 271 13.31 1.52 -6.31
N PHE A 272 13.56 0.23 -6.09
CA PHE A 272 14.20 -0.59 -7.10
C PHE A 272 13.19 -1.01 -8.17
N SER A 273 13.54 -0.79 -9.43
CA SER A 273 12.88 -1.46 -10.54
C SER A 273 13.46 -2.87 -10.69
N ILE A 274 12.62 -3.83 -10.82
CA ILE A 274 12.98 -5.19 -11.22
C ILE A 274 12.93 -5.28 -12.72
#